data_49796b3713be03638209943576b36585
#
_entry.id   49796b3713be03638209943576b36585
#
_cell.length_a   1.000
_cell.length_b   1.000
_cell.length_c   1.000
_cell.angle_alpha   90.00
_cell.angle_beta   90.00
_cell.angle_gamma   90.00
#
_symmetry.space_group_name_H-M   'P 1'
#
loop_
_entity.id
_entity.type
_entity.pdbx_description
1 polymer ?
#
loop_
_entity_poly.entity_id
_entity_poly.type
_entity_poly.pdbx_seq_one_letter_code
_entity_poly.pdbx_strand_id
1 'polypeptide(L)'
;GKRKNRSEGTQFQVFYSIYKVIFRVLTGRSIGFGNFIAIKIDPLKRIVRMPEIWTHLAACVLSSKLRLSEQPIDRGTRYFGQSNSNFVGFALHGFKALMIFSEEVLVRVGIFCAFIAFLSIAGGAIAVLLKFLGVATPGWFSIVMGVFVLVFLQTGTLTLMTLLLTGIVKNNVQENTRYQSFVREISKTSFGK
;
A
#
# COMPACT_ATOMS: atom_id res chain seq x y z
N GLY A 1 15.02 12.66 8.11
CA GLY A 1 16.32 12.53 7.44
C GLY A 1 16.29 11.62 6.23
N LYS A 2 16.73 12.10 5.09
CA LYS A 2 16.87 11.32 3.85
C LYS A 2 18.32 10.94 3.64
N ARG A 3 18.62 9.65 3.52
CA ARG A 3 20.00 9.21 3.29
C ARG A 3 20.48 9.60 1.90
N LYS A 4 21.63 10.30 1.82
CA LYS A 4 22.24 10.74 0.57
C LYS A 4 23.01 9.61 -0.11
N ASN A 5 23.83 8.88 0.62
CA ASN A 5 24.63 7.77 0.11
C ASN A 5 24.23 6.45 0.79
N ARG A 6 24.14 5.37 -0.01
CA ARG A 6 23.91 4.00 0.46
C ARG A 6 25.13 3.16 0.16
N SER A 7 25.79 2.69 1.19
CA SER A 7 26.94 1.78 1.14
C SER A 7 26.55 0.30 1.19
N GLU A 8 25.26 0.00 0.94
CA GLU A 8 24.74 -1.36 1.00
C GLU A 8 25.01 -2.09 -0.31
N GLY A 9 25.15 -3.43 -0.28
CA GLY A 9 25.51 -4.25 -1.46
C GLY A 9 24.53 -4.07 -2.63
N THR A 10 25.02 -4.28 -3.85
CA THR A 10 24.28 -4.06 -5.11
C THR A 10 22.94 -4.79 -5.15
N GLN A 11 22.87 -6.01 -4.64
CA GLN A 11 21.63 -6.80 -4.57
C GLN A 11 20.56 -6.11 -3.72
N PHE A 12 20.95 -5.55 -2.57
CA PHE A 12 20.02 -4.82 -1.71
C PHE A 12 19.52 -3.53 -2.37
N GLN A 13 20.37 -2.82 -3.11
CA GLN A 13 19.99 -1.60 -3.82
C GLN A 13 18.93 -1.88 -4.90
N VAL A 14 19.10 -2.96 -5.67
CA VAL A 14 18.14 -3.41 -6.69
C VAL A 14 16.81 -3.75 -6.03
N PHE A 15 16.83 -4.57 -4.97
CA PHE A 15 15.63 -4.97 -4.25
C PHE A 15 14.87 -3.78 -3.67
N TYR A 16 15.60 -2.84 -3.09
CA TYR A 16 15.01 -1.62 -2.55
C TYR A 16 14.42 -0.71 -3.64
N SER A 17 15.03 -0.68 -4.82
CA SER A 17 14.50 0.07 -5.95
C SER A 17 13.20 -0.54 -6.47
N ILE A 18 13.14 -1.86 -6.61
CA ILE A 18 11.93 -2.60 -6.95
C ILE A 18 10.83 -2.33 -5.90
N TYR A 19 11.17 -2.45 -4.62
CA TYR A 19 10.23 -2.16 -3.53
C TYR A 19 9.66 -0.74 -3.62
N LYS A 20 10.49 0.28 -3.89
CA LYS A 20 10.02 1.66 -4.06
C LYS A 20 9.04 1.83 -5.21
N VAL A 21 9.29 1.15 -6.33
CA VAL A 21 8.38 1.18 -7.49
C VAL A 21 7.06 0.53 -7.12
N ILE A 22 7.10 -0.68 -6.54
CA ILE A 22 5.89 -1.41 -6.09
C ILE A 22 5.12 -0.56 -5.08
N PHE A 23 5.80 -0.01 -4.08
CA PHE A 23 5.17 0.84 -3.07
C PHE A 23 4.49 2.06 -3.69
N ARG A 24 5.16 2.74 -4.63
CA ARG A 24 4.59 3.89 -5.34
C ARG A 24 3.38 3.51 -6.19
N VAL A 25 3.44 2.40 -6.92
CA VAL A 25 2.33 1.92 -7.76
C VAL A 25 1.14 1.56 -6.88
N LEU A 26 1.36 0.83 -5.80
CA LEU A 26 0.28 0.34 -4.93
C LEU A 26 -0.33 1.43 -4.05
N THR A 27 0.49 2.36 -3.50
CA THR A 27 0.00 3.37 -2.55
C THR A 27 -0.16 4.77 -3.16
N GLY A 28 0.46 5.04 -4.32
CA GLY A 28 0.56 6.38 -4.91
C GLY A 28 1.52 7.32 -4.17
N ARG A 29 2.26 6.81 -3.19
CA ARG A 29 3.15 7.59 -2.32
C ARG A 29 4.59 7.11 -2.44
N SER A 30 5.54 7.94 -2.02
CA SER A 30 6.96 7.59 -2.01
C SER A 30 7.52 7.73 -0.60
N ILE A 31 8.12 6.67 -0.08
CA ILE A 31 8.89 6.71 1.16
C ILE A 31 10.36 6.95 0.80
N GLY A 32 10.87 8.15 1.11
CA GLY A 32 12.27 8.54 0.87
C GLY A 32 13.10 8.63 2.15
N PHE A 33 12.47 8.57 3.33
CA PHE A 33 13.10 8.77 4.63
C PHE A 33 12.92 7.55 5.55
N GLY A 34 13.78 7.44 6.55
CA GLY A 34 13.74 6.38 7.57
C GLY A 34 13.15 6.87 8.89
N ASN A 35 13.47 6.15 9.97
CA ASN A 35 12.97 6.45 11.32
C ASN A 35 13.68 7.63 12.02
N PHE A 36 14.66 8.27 11.38
CA PHE A 36 15.29 9.47 11.91
C PHE A 36 14.47 10.71 11.57
N ILE A 37 13.62 11.13 12.51
CA ILE A 37 12.59 12.15 12.32
C ILE A 37 12.61 13.11 13.49
N ALA A 38 12.55 14.43 13.21
CA ALA A 38 12.26 15.47 14.19
C ALA A 38 10.86 15.99 13.96
N ILE A 39 10.04 16.08 15.01
CA ILE A 39 8.62 16.46 14.94
C ILE A 39 8.37 17.56 15.94
N LYS A 40 7.68 18.63 15.53
CA LYS A 40 7.18 19.68 16.43
C LYS A 40 6.10 19.10 17.36
N ILE A 41 5.90 19.73 18.53
CA ILE A 41 5.01 19.20 19.58
C ILE A 41 3.56 19.04 19.14
N ASP A 42 3.01 19.99 18.37
CA ASP A 42 1.60 19.93 17.96
C ASP A 42 1.32 18.83 16.92
N PRO A 43 2.10 18.68 15.82
CA PRO A 43 2.01 17.51 14.96
C PRO A 43 2.26 16.19 15.70
N LEU A 44 3.17 16.17 16.68
CA LEU A 44 3.46 14.98 17.49
C LEU A 44 2.23 14.48 18.24
N LYS A 45 1.46 15.38 18.86
CA LYS A 45 0.21 15.04 19.56
C LYS A 45 -0.80 14.30 18.68
N ARG A 46 -0.81 14.61 17.37
CA ARG A 46 -1.64 13.91 16.39
C ARG A 46 -1.08 12.53 16.05
N ILE A 47 0.21 12.44 15.76
CA ILE A 47 0.86 11.18 15.35
C ILE A 47 0.82 10.14 16.47
N VAL A 48 1.04 10.53 17.72
CA VAL A 48 1.03 9.61 18.89
C VAL A 48 -0.37 8.98 19.11
N ARG A 49 -1.44 9.64 18.66
CA ARG A 49 -2.80 9.09 18.74
C ARG A 49 -3.14 8.12 17.61
N MET A 50 -2.30 8.03 16.58
CA MET A 50 -2.51 7.15 15.45
C MET A 50 -1.98 5.75 15.76
N PRO A 51 -2.81 4.69 15.69
CA PRO A 51 -2.37 3.32 16.00
C PRO A 51 -1.27 2.82 15.07
N GLU A 52 -1.19 3.37 13.86
CA GLU A 52 -0.20 3.04 12.83
C GLU A 52 1.24 3.33 13.26
N ILE A 53 1.45 4.20 14.27
CA ILE A 53 2.79 4.52 14.79
C ILE A 53 3.53 3.27 15.28
N TRP A 54 2.81 2.32 15.86
CA TRP A 54 3.35 1.07 16.37
C TRP A 54 3.70 0.07 15.27
N THR A 55 3.11 0.23 14.09
CA THR A 55 3.36 -0.65 12.95
C THR A 55 4.57 -0.18 12.15
N HIS A 56 4.58 1.11 11.73
CA HIS A 56 5.66 1.66 10.92
C HIS A 56 5.68 3.19 10.96
N LEU A 57 6.62 3.77 11.72
CA LEU A 57 6.69 5.21 11.98
C LEU A 57 6.70 6.08 10.68
N ALA A 58 7.58 5.76 9.72
CA ALA A 58 7.68 6.57 8.50
C ALA A 58 6.40 6.54 7.66
N ALA A 59 5.72 5.39 7.57
CA ALA A 59 4.46 5.26 6.86
C ALA A 59 3.31 5.96 7.63
N CYS A 60 3.29 5.90 8.96
CA CYS A 60 2.36 6.65 9.81
C CYS A 60 2.50 8.16 9.58
N VAL A 61 3.72 8.69 9.53
CA VAL A 61 3.98 10.11 9.25
C VAL A 61 3.46 10.50 7.86
N LEU A 62 3.64 9.64 6.83
CA LEU A 62 3.06 9.87 5.51
C LEU A 62 1.54 9.81 5.50
N SER A 63 0.96 8.87 6.24
CA SER A 63 -0.50 8.71 6.39
C SER A 63 -1.14 9.92 7.07
N SER A 64 -0.43 10.56 8.00
CA SER A 64 -0.92 11.73 8.73
C SER A 64 -1.20 12.96 7.86
N LYS A 65 -0.71 13.00 6.60
CA LYS A 65 -0.83 14.13 5.66
C LYS A 65 -0.25 15.46 6.19
N LEU A 66 0.67 15.40 7.14
CA LEU A 66 1.38 16.57 7.64
C LEU A 66 2.40 17.07 6.62
N ARG A 67 2.73 18.35 6.67
CA ARG A 67 3.80 18.93 5.85
C ARG A 67 5.14 18.38 6.30
N LEU A 68 5.88 17.75 5.37
CA LEU A 68 7.17 17.14 5.61
C LEU A 68 8.26 17.92 4.90
N SER A 69 9.40 18.10 5.56
CA SER A 69 10.64 18.61 4.95
C SER A 69 11.68 17.48 5.00
N GLU A 70 12.25 17.13 3.86
CA GLU A 70 13.30 16.13 3.77
C GLU A 70 14.66 16.82 3.83
N GLN A 71 15.49 16.45 4.81
CA GLN A 71 16.86 16.92 4.92
C GLN A 71 17.81 15.79 4.52
N PRO A 72 18.73 16.01 3.55
CA PRO A 72 19.73 15.03 3.20
C PRO A 72 20.73 14.89 4.36
N ILE A 73 20.93 13.65 4.80
CA ILE A 73 21.84 13.33 5.92
C ILE A 73 22.77 12.20 5.48
N ASP A 74 24.05 12.38 5.69
CA ASP A 74 25.04 11.34 5.53
C ASP A 74 25.04 10.43 6.77
N ARG A 75 25.08 9.14 6.53
CA ARG A 75 25.17 8.16 7.60
C ARG A 75 26.62 8.03 8.03
N GLY A 76 26.93 8.33 9.28
CA GLY A 76 28.21 8.05 9.88
C GLY A 76 28.56 6.55 9.87
N THR A 77 29.83 6.23 9.90
CA THR A 77 30.32 4.87 10.06
C THR A 77 29.92 4.31 11.42
N ARG A 78 29.56 3.03 11.44
CA ARG A 78 29.23 2.36 12.70
C ARG A 78 30.52 2.12 13.50
N TYR A 79 30.56 2.52 14.75
CA TYR A 79 31.72 2.35 15.60
C TYR A 79 31.92 0.89 16.04
N PHE A 80 30.80 0.14 16.31
CA PHE A 80 30.86 -1.25 16.76
C PHE A 80 29.67 -2.07 16.21
N GLY A 81 29.90 -3.39 16.09
CA GLY A 81 28.89 -4.39 15.77
C GLY A 81 28.50 -4.47 14.28
N GLN A 82 27.90 -5.60 13.91
CA GLN A 82 27.37 -5.85 12.58
C GLN A 82 25.87 -5.54 12.51
N SER A 83 25.32 -5.49 11.29
CA SER A 83 23.88 -5.30 11.10
C SER A 83 23.13 -6.58 11.42
N ASN A 84 22.23 -6.55 12.40
CA ASN A 84 21.35 -7.69 12.70
C ASN A 84 20.14 -7.77 11.74
N SER A 85 20.01 -6.85 10.79
CA SER A 85 18.89 -6.86 9.85
C SER A 85 19.21 -7.82 8.70
N ASN A 86 18.45 -8.91 8.60
CA ASN A 86 18.48 -9.84 7.49
C ASN A 86 17.46 -9.41 6.41
N PHE A 87 17.52 -10.06 5.24
CA PHE A 87 16.63 -9.79 4.12
C PHE A 87 15.13 -9.94 4.48
N VAL A 88 14.79 -10.97 5.25
CA VAL A 88 13.42 -11.22 5.71
C VAL A 88 12.92 -10.07 6.60
N GLY A 89 13.79 -9.57 7.50
CA GLY A 89 13.46 -8.42 8.34
C GLY A 89 13.17 -7.16 7.53
N PHE A 90 13.93 -6.90 6.47
CA PHE A 90 13.67 -5.77 5.56
C PHE A 90 12.37 -5.95 4.78
N ALA A 91 12.09 -7.15 4.28
CA ALA A 91 10.84 -7.46 3.59
C ALA A 91 9.62 -7.25 4.51
N LEU A 92 9.66 -7.79 5.72
CA LEU A 92 8.63 -7.60 6.73
C LEU A 92 8.42 -6.12 7.07
N HIS A 93 9.49 -5.35 7.20
CA HIS A 93 9.41 -3.91 7.45
C HIS A 93 8.72 -3.19 6.28
N GLY A 94 9.04 -3.57 5.04
CA GLY A 94 8.37 -3.05 3.85
C GLY A 94 6.87 -3.41 3.78
N PHE A 95 6.51 -4.65 4.11
CA PHE A 95 5.11 -5.08 4.20
C PHE A 95 4.33 -4.31 5.28
N LYS A 96 4.93 -4.08 6.45
CA LYS A 96 4.31 -3.25 7.51
C LYS A 96 3.98 -1.85 7.01
N ALA A 97 4.83 -1.25 6.18
CA ALA A 97 4.55 0.03 5.57
C ALA A 97 3.35 -0.03 4.60
N LEU A 98 3.23 -1.09 3.79
CA LEU A 98 2.09 -1.30 2.89
C LEU A 98 0.78 -1.52 3.65
N MET A 99 0.81 -2.21 4.80
CA MET A 99 -0.39 -2.45 5.63
C MET A 99 -1.06 -1.16 6.09
N ILE A 100 -0.30 -0.09 6.32
CA ILE A 100 -0.85 1.22 6.70
C ILE A 100 -1.67 1.84 5.57
N PHE A 101 -1.35 1.50 4.33
CA PHE A 101 -2.06 1.96 3.13
C PHE A 101 -2.93 0.86 2.51
N SER A 102 -3.41 -0.07 3.32
CA SER A 102 -4.17 -1.24 2.83
C SER A 102 -5.41 -0.84 2.02
N GLU A 103 -6.12 0.21 2.39
CA GLU A 103 -7.28 0.69 1.64
C GLU A 103 -6.89 1.13 0.22
N GLU A 104 -5.87 1.98 0.09
CA GLU A 104 -5.39 2.44 -1.21
C GLU A 104 -4.83 1.30 -2.07
N VAL A 105 -4.13 0.35 -1.44
CA VAL A 105 -3.60 -0.84 -2.12
C VAL A 105 -4.72 -1.72 -2.65
N LEU A 106 -5.72 -2.05 -1.80
CA LEU A 106 -6.83 -2.91 -2.18
C LEU A 106 -7.66 -2.30 -3.32
N VAL A 107 -7.96 -1.00 -3.24
CA VAL A 107 -8.69 -0.31 -4.32
C VAL A 107 -7.93 -0.38 -5.64
N ARG A 108 -6.62 -0.13 -5.65
CA ARG A 108 -5.81 -0.19 -6.89
C ARG A 108 -5.69 -1.59 -7.45
N VAL A 109 -5.50 -2.58 -6.58
CA VAL A 109 -5.49 -3.99 -6.99
C VAL A 109 -6.84 -4.38 -7.58
N GLY A 110 -7.95 -3.97 -6.94
CA GLY A 110 -9.30 -4.21 -7.44
C GLY A 110 -9.54 -3.60 -8.83
N ILE A 111 -9.13 -2.34 -9.05
CA ILE A 111 -9.24 -1.68 -10.36
C ILE A 111 -8.41 -2.43 -11.41
N PHE A 112 -7.19 -2.83 -11.07
CA PHE A 112 -6.33 -3.60 -11.98
C PHE A 112 -6.94 -4.96 -12.35
N CYS A 113 -7.49 -5.69 -11.37
CA CYS A 113 -8.19 -6.94 -11.63
C CYS A 113 -9.44 -6.74 -12.50
N ALA A 114 -10.22 -5.69 -12.26
CA ALA A 114 -11.40 -5.36 -13.08
C ALA A 114 -10.99 -5.05 -14.54
N PHE A 115 -9.87 -4.36 -14.74
CA PHE A 115 -9.31 -4.10 -16.07
C PHE A 115 -8.89 -5.39 -16.78
N ILE A 116 -8.22 -6.32 -16.10
CA ILE A 116 -7.86 -7.64 -16.67
C ILE A 116 -9.14 -8.43 -17.01
N ALA A 117 -10.16 -8.42 -16.16
CA ALA A 117 -11.43 -9.08 -16.42
C ALA A 117 -12.10 -8.51 -17.69
N PHE A 118 -12.07 -7.19 -17.86
CA PHE A 118 -12.57 -6.54 -19.06
C PHE A 118 -11.80 -6.99 -20.33
N LEU A 119 -10.46 -7.02 -20.27
CA LEU A 119 -9.65 -7.51 -21.39
C LEU A 119 -9.92 -8.98 -21.70
N SER A 120 -10.20 -9.80 -20.70
CA SER A 120 -10.54 -11.21 -20.87
C SER A 120 -11.87 -11.36 -21.63
N ILE A 121 -12.88 -10.56 -21.30
CA ILE A 121 -14.16 -10.54 -22.03
C ILE A 121 -13.96 -10.11 -23.48
N ALA A 122 -13.21 -9.03 -23.70
CA ALA A 122 -12.92 -8.52 -25.05
C ALA A 122 -12.16 -9.55 -25.89
N GLY A 123 -11.13 -10.19 -25.29
CA GLY A 123 -10.36 -11.26 -25.95
C GLY A 123 -11.23 -12.47 -26.29
N GLY A 124 -12.11 -12.88 -25.37
CA GLY A 124 -13.10 -13.93 -25.64
C GLY A 124 -14.04 -13.61 -26.79
N ALA A 125 -14.54 -12.37 -26.85
CA ALA A 125 -15.40 -11.90 -27.94
C ALA A 125 -14.66 -11.94 -29.30
N ILE A 126 -13.41 -11.51 -29.33
CA ILE A 126 -12.55 -11.59 -30.53
C ILE A 126 -12.34 -13.05 -30.94
N ALA A 127 -12.09 -13.96 -30.00
CA ALA A 127 -11.90 -15.39 -30.29
C ALA A 127 -13.18 -16.01 -30.92
N VAL A 128 -14.35 -15.63 -30.42
CA VAL A 128 -15.65 -16.04 -31.00
C VAL A 128 -15.80 -15.52 -32.42
N LEU A 129 -15.48 -14.25 -32.67
CA LEU A 129 -15.54 -13.63 -33.99
C LEU A 129 -14.62 -14.35 -35.01
N LEU A 130 -13.37 -14.63 -34.61
CA LEU A 130 -12.40 -15.35 -35.47
C LEU A 130 -12.85 -16.77 -35.80
N LYS A 131 -13.57 -17.43 -34.87
CA LYS A 131 -14.17 -18.72 -35.15
C LYS A 131 -15.25 -18.64 -36.24
N PHE A 132 -16.17 -17.64 -36.16
CA PHE A 132 -17.21 -17.45 -37.16
C PHE A 132 -16.65 -17.07 -38.53
N LEU A 133 -15.51 -16.36 -38.56
CA LEU A 133 -14.82 -16.01 -39.81
C LEU A 133 -14.04 -17.18 -40.43
N GLY A 134 -14.03 -18.36 -39.79
CA GLY A 134 -13.34 -19.54 -40.30
C GLY A 134 -11.80 -19.50 -40.21
N VAL A 135 -11.25 -18.51 -39.51
CA VAL A 135 -9.76 -18.34 -39.36
C VAL A 135 -9.20 -19.26 -38.28
N ALA A 136 -10.04 -19.73 -37.36
CA ALA A 136 -9.61 -20.53 -36.22
C ALA A 136 -9.31 -22.00 -36.60
N THR A 137 -8.11 -22.47 -36.28
CA THR A 137 -7.74 -23.89 -36.44
C THR A 137 -8.52 -24.81 -35.48
N PRO A 138 -8.75 -26.09 -35.85
CA PRO A 138 -9.43 -27.05 -34.95
C PRO A 138 -8.71 -27.15 -33.60
N GLY A 139 -9.51 -27.13 -32.50
CA GLY A 139 -8.99 -27.21 -31.12
C GLY A 139 -8.49 -25.86 -30.51
N TRP A 140 -7.98 -24.95 -31.31
CA TRP A 140 -7.48 -23.64 -30.85
C TRP A 140 -8.54 -22.84 -30.08
N PHE A 141 -9.74 -22.76 -30.65
CA PHE A 141 -10.84 -21.99 -30.05
C PHE A 141 -11.20 -22.47 -28.63
N SER A 142 -11.30 -23.79 -28.42
CA SER A 142 -11.67 -24.35 -27.10
C SER A 142 -10.62 -24.03 -26.04
N ILE A 143 -9.32 -24.10 -26.39
CA ILE A 143 -8.24 -23.78 -25.48
C ILE A 143 -8.25 -22.30 -25.12
N VAL A 144 -8.33 -21.43 -26.13
CA VAL A 144 -8.31 -19.96 -25.92
C VAL A 144 -9.54 -19.52 -25.11
N MET A 145 -10.71 -20.02 -25.42
CA MET A 145 -11.93 -19.72 -24.63
C MET A 145 -11.80 -20.21 -23.18
N GLY A 146 -11.29 -21.43 -22.97
CA GLY A 146 -11.03 -21.96 -21.63
C GLY A 146 -10.12 -21.04 -20.81
N VAL A 147 -9.01 -20.57 -21.43
CA VAL A 147 -8.09 -19.63 -20.77
C VAL A 147 -8.77 -18.32 -20.42
N PHE A 148 -9.52 -17.70 -21.35
CA PHE A 148 -10.22 -16.44 -21.07
C PHE A 148 -11.28 -16.59 -19.98
N VAL A 149 -12.03 -17.67 -19.95
CA VAL A 149 -13.01 -17.95 -18.90
C VAL A 149 -12.31 -18.10 -17.54
N LEU A 150 -11.20 -18.85 -17.47
CA LEU A 150 -10.42 -18.98 -16.22
C LEU A 150 -9.87 -17.63 -15.75
N VAL A 151 -9.26 -16.84 -16.63
CA VAL A 151 -8.74 -15.51 -16.28
C VAL A 151 -9.87 -14.60 -15.80
N PHE A 152 -11.03 -14.62 -16.45
CA PHE A 152 -12.20 -13.83 -16.05
C PHE A 152 -12.70 -14.22 -14.65
N LEU A 153 -12.89 -15.51 -14.39
CA LEU A 153 -13.36 -16.01 -13.09
C LEU A 153 -12.35 -15.68 -11.99
N GLN A 154 -11.06 -15.89 -12.24
CA GLN A 154 -10.01 -15.62 -11.26
C GLN A 154 -9.90 -14.13 -10.93
N THR A 155 -9.88 -13.26 -11.93
CA THR A 155 -9.80 -11.81 -11.72
C THR A 155 -11.08 -11.25 -11.10
N GLY A 156 -12.24 -11.78 -11.48
CA GLY A 156 -13.53 -11.44 -10.86
C GLY A 156 -13.56 -11.78 -9.37
N THR A 157 -13.12 -12.99 -9.00
CA THR A 157 -13.04 -13.43 -7.61
C THR A 157 -12.07 -12.56 -6.80
N LEU A 158 -10.88 -12.24 -7.34
CA LEU A 158 -9.93 -11.35 -6.70
C LEU A 158 -10.49 -9.93 -6.52
N THR A 159 -11.22 -9.42 -7.51
CA THR A 159 -11.87 -8.11 -7.42
C THR A 159 -12.90 -8.09 -6.28
N LEU A 160 -13.76 -9.09 -6.19
CA LEU A 160 -14.75 -9.20 -5.11
C LEU A 160 -14.08 -9.33 -3.74
N MET A 161 -13.01 -10.15 -3.63
CA MET A 161 -12.26 -10.30 -2.40
C MET A 161 -11.60 -8.99 -1.95
N THR A 162 -11.01 -8.23 -2.88
CA THR A 162 -10.41 -6.93 -2.55
C THR A 162 -11.45 -5.92 -2.07
N LEU A 163 -12.65 -5.88 -2.68
CA LEU A 163 -13.75 -5.03 -2.25
C LEU A 163 -14.25 -5.39 -0.84
N LEU A 164 -14.44 -6.67 -0.56
CA LEU A 164 -14.85 -7.14 0.78
C LEU A 164 -13.80 -6.80 1.84
N LEU A 165 -12.52 -7.05 1.57
CA LEU A 165 -11.43 -6.71 2.50
C LEU A 165 -11.33 -5.21 2.74
N THR A 166 -11.55 -4.38 1.71
CA THR A 166 -11.58 -2.91 1.88
C THR A 166 -12.71 -2.49 2.83
N GLY A 167 -13.88 -3.11 2.71
CA GLY A 167 -15.02 -2.87 3.61
C GLY A 167 -14.70 -3.23 5.06
N ILE A 168 -14.07 -4.38 5.31
CA ILE A 168 -13.67 -4.84 6.64
C ILE A 168 -12.63 -3.90 7.26
N VAL A 169 -11.60 -3.53 6.50
CA VAL A 169 -10.55 -2.62 6.97
C VAL A 169 -11.14 -1.27 7.38
N LYS A 170 -12.06 -0.74 6.58
CA LYS A 170 -12.71 0.55 6.86
C LYS A 170 -13.58 0.50 8.12
N ASN A 171 -14.35 -0.57 8.32
CA ASN A 171 -15.19 -0.73 9.52
C ASN A 171 -14.36 -0.81 10.80
N ASN A 172 -13.26 -1.57 10.80
CA ASN A 172 -12.38 -1.71 11.97
C ASN A 172 -11.72 -0.37 12.38
N VAL A 173 -11.48 0.54 11.45
CA VAL A 173 -10.93 1.87 11.76
C VAL A 173 -11.97 2.76 12.47
N GLN A 174 -13.25 2.60 12.14
CA GLN A 174 -14.32 3.40 12.75
C GLN A 174 -14.64 2.97 14.20
N GLU A 175 -14.58 1.68 14.51
CA GLU A 175 -14.90 1.17 15.86
C GLU A 175 -13.88 1.57 16.93
N ASN A 176 -12.62 1.78 16.55
CA ASN A 176 -11.55 2.10 17.51
C ASN A 176 -11.45 3.59 17.91
N THR A 177 -12.27 4.47 17.34
CA THR A 177 -12.26 5.88 17.70
C THR A 177 -13.17 6.15 18.88
N ARG A 178 -12.69 5.92 20.10
CA ARG A 178 -13.36 6.41 21.32
C ARG A 178 -13.23 7.93 21.37
N TYR A 179 -14.24 8.64 20.88
CA TYR A 179 -14.31 10.10 20.88
C TYR A 179 -14.09 10.71 22.27
N GLN A 180 -14.46 9.99 23.34
CA GLN A 180 -14.28 10.43 24.72
C GLN A 180 -12.82 10.72 25.10
N SER A 181 -11.85 10.03 24.51
CA SER A 181 -10.42 10.29 24.75
C SER A 181 -9.91 11.59 24.12
N PHE A 182 -10.69 12.20 23.21
CA PHE A 182 -10.34 13.46 22.54
C PHE A 182 -10.94 14.68 23.22
N VAL A 183 -11.88 14.48 24.15
CA VAL A 183 -12.54 15.57 24.88
C VAL A 183 -11.77 15.80 26.19
N ARG A 184 -11.01 16.89 26.25
CA ARG A 184 -10.24 17.25 27.46
C ARG A 184 -11.13 17.91 28.50
N GLU A 185 -12.10 18.72 28.06
CA GLU A 185 -12.98 19.48 28.93
C GLU A 185 -14.27 19.89 28.19
N ILE A 186 -15.40 19.69 28.84
CA ILE A 186 -16.70 20.17 28.36
C ILE A 186 -17.07 21.38 29.18
N SER A 187 -16.83 22.59 28.66
CA SER A 187 -17.32 23.82 29.29
C SER A 187 -18.78 24.03 28.88
N LYS A 188 -19.68 23.95 29.87
CA LYS A 188 -21.08 24.39 29.73
C LYS A 188 -21.12 25.88 29.93
N THR A 189 -21.23 26.66 28.88
CA THR A 189 -21.59 28.09 28.95
C THR A 189 -23.09 28.14 29.28
N SER A 190 -23.44 28.44 30.55
CA SER A 190 -24.81 28.83 30.85
C SER A 190 -25.01 30.26 30.34
N PHE A 191 -25.75 30.41 29.25
CA PHE A 191 -26.30 31.71 28.89
C PHE A 191 -27.29 32.07 29.98
N GLY A 192 -26.92 33.03 30.85
CA GLY A 192 -27.81 33.62 31.83
C GLY A 192 -29.06 34.18 31.13
N LYS A 193 -30.20 33.89 31.73
CA LYS A 193 -31.47 34.51 31.39
C LYS A 193 -31.45 35.99 31.67
#